data_853d9eaad2c18cc047c937d927bf8b4d
#
_entry.id   853d9eaad2c18cc047c937d927bf8b4d
#
_cell.length_a   1.000
_cell.length_b   1.000
_cell.length_c   1.000
_cell.angle_alpha   90.00
_cell.angle_beta   90.00
_cell.angle_gamma   90.00
#
_symmetry.space_group_name_H-M   'P 1'
#
loop_
_entity.id
_entity.type
_entity.pdbx_description
1 polymer ?
#
loop_
_entity_poly.entity_id
_entity_poly.type
_entity_poly.pdbx_seq_one_letter_code
_entity_poly.pdbx_strand_id
1 'polypeptide(L)'
;VLNRIGARSLVFSEGVCDQLDHASPNSCFGGKLGIDATADLSSQAPQILSNEELLVKFQSEEPAILALKQHFCDTKNPLVLINIDKKELVERSWRRLLKFSEHFKILIFTDAGNDASNLYMSVWRVVNSIDALRDVFVTQGDRICIDATSKHEWEGYTRRWPQETLCSREVVASLIERGIVQDEPELFKKFEIF
;
A
#
# COMPACT_ATOMS: atom_id res chain seq x y z
N VAL A 1 -12.94 5.17 -12.56
CA VAL A 1 -11.98 4.05 -12.60
C VAL A 1 -12.25 3.09 -11.44
N LEU A 2 -12.23 3.55 -10.16
CA LEU A 2 -12.37 2.65 -8.98
C LEU A 2 -13.62 1.75 -9.01
N ASN A 3 -14.76 2.21 -9.55
CA ASN A 3 -15.97 1.38 -9.65
C ASN A 3 -15.85 0.24 -10.66
N ARG A 4 -14.75 0.17 -11.40
CA ARG A 4 -14.51 -0.81 -12.48
C ARG A 4 -13.35 -1.75 -12.19
N ILE A 5 -12.74 -1.65 -11.00
CA ILE A 5 -11.63 -2.51 -10.60
C ILE A 5 -12.15 -3.66 -9.76
N GLY A 6 -11.74 -4.87 -10.10
CA GLY A 6 -11.98 -6.08 -9.34
C GLY A 6 -10.92 -7.12 -9.67
N ALA A 7 -10.94 -8.27 -9.00
CA ALA A 7 -9.94 -9.31 -9.21
C ALA A 7 -9.82 -9.76 -10.68
N ARG A 8 -10.94 -9.75 -11.42
CA ARG A 8 -10.98 -10.13 -12.84
C ARG A 8 -10.41 -9.08 -13.79
N SER A 9 -10.25 -7.84 -13.34
CA SER A 9 -9.66 -6.77 -14.14
C SER A 9 -8.13 -6.71 -14.01
N LEU A 10 -7.53 -7.53 -13.14
CA LEU A 10 -6.09 -7.58 -12.93
C LEU A 10 -5.45 -8.57 -13.90
N VAL A 11 -4.44 -8.11 -14.62
CA VAL A 11 -3.63 -8.90 -15.54
C VAL A 11 -2.20 -8.90 -15.03
N PHE A 12 -1.67 -10.08 -14.79
CA PHE A 12 -0.31 -10.28 -14.29
C PHE A 12 0.59 -10.76 -15.42
N SER A 13 1.79 -10.20 -15.47
CA SER A 13 2.87 -10.67 -16.34
C SER A 13 4.21 -10.44 -15.66
N GLU A 14 5.26 -11.00 -16.22
CA GLU A 14 6.64 -10.72 -15.81
C GLU A 14 7.45 -10.19 -17.00
N GLY A 15 8.53 -9.49 -16.73
CA GLY A 15 9.37 -8.95 -17.77
C GLY A 15 10.44 -8.01 -17.27
N VAL A 16 11.14 -7.41 -18.22
CA VAL A 16 12.20 -6.43 -17.93
C VAL A 16 11.59 -5.24 -17.18
N CYS A 17 12.18 -4.86 -16.06
CA CYS A 17 11.88 -3.68 -15.29
C CYS A 17 13.09 -2.74 -15.22
N ASP A 18 12.91 -1.58 -14.59
CA ASP A 18 13.98 -0.61 -14.39
C ASP A 18 15.05 -1.19 -13.45
N GLN A 19 16.31 -0.84 -13.69
CA GLN A 19 17.42 -1.24 -12.83
C GLN A 19 17.28 -0.69 -11.41
N LEU A 20 16.61 0.45 -11.24
CA LEU A 20 16.34 1.09 -9.96
C LEU A 20 15.15 0.46 -9.22
N ASP A 21 14.38 -0.40 -9.88
CA ASP A 21 13.29 -1.13 -9.22
C ASP A 21 13.86 -2.07 -8.17
N HIS A 22 13.78 -1.65 -6.91
CA HIS A 22 14.23 -2.44 -5.78
C HIS A 22 13.19 -3.46 -5.33
N ALA A 23 11.92 -3.30 -5.69
CA ALA A 23 10.86 -4.21 -5.27
C ALA A 23 10.90 -5.55 -6.03
N SER A 24 11.42 -5.58 -7.24
CA SER A 24 11.55 -6.81 -8.02
C SER A 24 12.50 -7.82 -7.35
N PRO A 25 12.19 -9.12 -7.40
CA PRO A 25 13.03 -10.16 -6.78
C PRO A 25 14.39 -10.30 -7.45
N ASN A 26 14.47 -9.99 -8.74
CA ASN A 26 15.69 -10.03 -9.53
C ASN A 26 16.01 -8.65 -10.11
N SER A 27 17.30 -8.33 -10.24
CA SER A 27 17.70 -7.08 -10.89
C SER A 27 17.22 -7.05 -12.35
N CYS A 28 16.59 -5.95 -12.73
CA CYS A 28 16.06 -5.69 -14.08
C CYS A 28 14.96 -6.67 -14.55
N PHE A 29 14.39 -7.50 -13.68
CA PHE A 29 13.33 -8.42 -14.05
C PHE A 29 12.36 -8.67 -12.91
N GLY A 30 11.06 -8.40 -13.13
CA GLY A 30 10.04 -8.49 -12.09
C GLY A 30 8.61 -8.58 -12.62
N GLY A 31 7.67 -8.64 -11.71
CA GLY A 31 6.25 -8.72 -11.96
C GLY A 31 5.67 -7.39 -12.43
N LYS A 32 4.67 -7.47 -13.30
CA LYS A 32 3.93 -6.32 -13.82
C LYS A 32 2.43 -6.52 -13.59
N LEU A 33 1.76 -5.45 -13.23
CA LEU A 33 0.31 -5.41 -13.04
C LEU A 33 -0.34 -4.50 -14.08
N GLY A 34 -1.20 -5.08 -14.89
CA GLY A 34 -2.15 -4.35 -15.73
C GLY A 34 -3.51 -4.29 -15.04
N ILE A 35 -4.24 -3.20 -15.21
CA ILE A 35 -5.60 -3.04 -14.70
C ILE A 35 -6.51 -2.69 -15.88
N ASP A 36 -7.41 -3.62 -16.25
CA ASP A 36 -8.46 -3.36 -17.22
C ASP A 36 -9.69 -2.77 -16.52
N ALA A 37 -9.88 -1.48 -16.67
CA ALA A 37 -11.03 -0.76 -16.12
C ALA A 37 -12.07 -0.38 -17.21
N THR A 38 -12.10 -1.09 -18.34
CA THR A 38 -13.01 -0.80 -19.46
C THR A 38 -14.42 -1.33 -19.23
N ALA A 39 -14.57 -2.45 -18.52
CA ALA A 39 -15.87 -3.06 -18.23
C ALA A 39 -16.45 -2.57 -16.89
N ASP A 40 -17.78 -2.48 -16.81
CA ASP A 40 -18.45 -2.32 -15.52
C ASP A 40 -18.54 -3.67 -14.81
N LEU A 41 -17.92 -3.76 -13.64
CA LEU A 41 -18.03 -4.92 -12.77
C LEU A 41 -19.24 -4.74 -11.85
N SER A 42 -20.19 -5.69 -11.91
CA SER A 42 -21.33 -5.74 -10.99
C SER A 42 -20.90 -6.29 -9.63
N SER A 43 -20.15 -5.52 -8.87
CA SER A 43 -19.82 -5.89 -7.50
C SER A 43 -20.71 -5.11 -6.52
N GLN A 44 -21.14 -5.77 -5.45
CA GLN A 44 -21.80 -5.08 -4.34
C GLN A 44 -20.77 -4.26 -3.56
N ALA A 45 -21.15 -3.03 -3.17
CA ALA A 45 -20.36 -2.24 -2.27
C ALA A 45 -20.27 -2.94 -0.90
N PRO A 46 -19.12 -2.92 -0.21
CA PRO A 46 -19.00 -3.48 1.13
C PRO A 46 -19.77 -2.65 2.16
N GLN A 47 -20.03 -3.26 3.31
CA GLN A 47 -20.62 -2.58 4.46
C GLN A 47 -19.55 -1.75 5.17
N ILE A 48 -19.60 -0.44 5.01
CA ILE A 48 -18.62 0.45 5.59
C ILE A 48 -18.86 0.59 7.09
N LEU A 49 -17.82 0.38 7.88
CA LEU A 49 -17.72 0.68 9.31
C LEU A 49 -16.93 1.98 9.51
N SER A 50 -16.92 2.52 10.72
CA SER A 50 -15.94 3.55 11.07
C SER A 50 -14.52 2.96 11.09
N ASN A 51 -13.50 3.83 11.01
CA ASN A 51 -12.11 3.34 11.09
C ASN A 51 -11.83 2.65 12.42
N GLU A 52 -12.38 3.17 13.50
CA GLU A 52 -12.22 2.65 14.85
C GLU A 52 -12.85 1.25 15.00
N GLU A 53 -14.08 1.06 14.51
CA GLU A 53 -14.77 -0.23 14.55
C GLU A 53 -14.04 -1.28 13.70
N LEU A 54 -13.60 -0.88 12.51
CA LEU A 54 -12.86 -1.78 11.62
C LEU A 54 -11.49 -2.15 12.21
N LEU A 55 -10.79 -1.19 12.84
CA LEU A 55 -9.52 -1.42 13.52
C LEU A 55 -9.67 -2.43 14.65
N VAL A 56 -10.67 -2.28 15.51
CA VAL A 56 -10.94 -3.22 16.61
C VAL A 56 -11.20 -4.63 16.07
N LYS A 57 -12.00 -4.75 15.01
CA LYS A 57 -12.24 -6.06 14.36
C LYS A 57 -10.94 -6.65 13.82
N PHE A 58 -10.14 -5.88 13.12
CA PHE A 58 -8.90 -6.37 12.51
C PHE A 58 -7.88 -6.76 13.58
N GLN A 59 -7.71 -5.95 14.62
CA GLN A 59 -6.80 -6.25 15.73
C GLN A 59 -7.20 -7.49 16.54
N SER A 60 -8.48 -7.87 16.55
CA SER A 60 -8.92 -9.12 17.20
C SER A 60 -8.33 -10.37 16.55
N GLU A 61 -7.95 -10.30 15.28
CA GLU A 61 -7.36 -11.42 14.52
C GLU A 61 -5.88 -11.19 14.18
N GLU A 62 -5.47 -9.94 14.10
CA GLU A 62 -4.12 -9.52 13.76
C GLU A 62 -3.67 -8.37 14.65
N PRO A 63 -3.19 -8.68 15.87
CA PRO A 63 -2.77 -7.66 16.84
C PRO A 63 -1.59 -6.79 16.35
N ALA A 64 -0.85 -7.25 15.33
CA ALA A 64 0.26 -6.49 14.74
C ALA A 64 -0.21 -5.27 13.93
N ILE A 65 -1.50 -5.13 13.65
CA ILE A 65 -2.06 -3.94 13.01
C ILE A 65 -2.08 -2.79 14.01
N LEU A 66 -1.41 -1.70 13.66
CA LEU A 66 -1.25 -0.52 14.51
C LEU A 66 -2.28 0.56 14.22
N ALA A 67 -2.58 0.77 12.96
CA ALA A 67 -3.52 1.78 12.50
C ALA A 67 -4.13 1.38 11.15
N LEU A 68 -5.26 1.97 10.80
CA LEU A 68 -5.81 1.90 9.46
C LEU A 68 -6.57 3.18 9.09
N LYS A 69 -6.70 3.38 7.79
CA LYS A 69 -7.54 4.44 7.23
C LYS A 69 -8.26 3.93 6.00
N GLN A 70 -9.57 4.17 5.95
CA GLN A 70 -10.40 3.89 4.78
C GLN A 70 -10.43 5.08 3.84
N HIS A 71 -10.34 4.82 2.54
CA HIS A 71 -10.42 5.80 1.47
C HIS A 71 -11.46 5.35 0.43
N PHE A 72 -12.08 6.31 -0.25
CA PHE A 72 -13.06 6.07 -1.33
C PHE A 72 -14.28 5.24 -0.89
N CYS A 73 -14.75 5.46 0.33
CA CYS A 73 -15.88 4.72 0.91
C CYS A 73 -17.21 4.96 0.18
N ASP A 74 -17.31 6.01 -0.62
CA ASP A 74 -18.42 6.33 -1.49
C ASP A 74 -18.43 5.56 -2.81
N THR A 75 -17.42 4.74 -3.05
CA THR A 75 -17.29 3.91 -4.26
C THR A 75 -17.63 2.44 -3.99
N LYS A 76 -17.74 1.64 -5.07
CA LYS A 76 -17.89 0.18 -4.96
C LYS A 76 -16.61 -0.53 -4.45
N ASN A 77 -15.48 0.13 -4.48
CA ASN A 77 -14.16 -0.42 -4.13
C ASN A 77 -13.45 0.47 -3.11
N PRO A 78 -13.96 0.57 -1.89
CA PRO A 78 -13.24 1.21 -0.81
C PRO A 78 -11.90 0.51 -0.57
N LEU A 79 -10.90 1.32 -0.31
CA LEU A 79 -9.54 0.90 -0.04
C LEU A 79 -9.24 1.12 1.44
N VAL A 80 -8.62 0.14 2.09
CA VAL A 80 -8.14 0.23 3.46
C VAL A 80 -6.62 0.21 3.46
N LEU A 81 -5.99 1.32 3.83
CA LEU A 81 -4.57 1.38 4.15
C LEU A 81 -4.37 0.90 5.58
N ILE A 82 -3.43 -0.03 5.77
CA ILE A 82 -3.15 -0.68 7.06
C ILE A 82 -1.68 -0.51 7.39
N ASN A 83 -1.38 0.07 8.55
CA ASN A 83 -0.03 0.08 9.11
C ASN A 83 0.14 -1.15 10.00
N ILE A 84 1.16 -1.95 9.72
CA ILE A 84 1.45 -3.19 10.44
C ILE A 84 2.88 -3.24 10.97
N ASP A 85 3.06 -3.72 12.20
CA ASP A 85 4.35 -4.16 12.73
C ASP A 85 4.63 -5.58 12.21
N LYS A 86 5.17 -5.66 10.99
CA LYS A 86 5.32 -6.91 10.24
C LYS A 86 6.26 -7.89 10.91
N LYS A 87 5.75 -9.04 11.32
CA LYS A 87 6.50 -10.14 11.96
C LYS A 87 6.39 -11.46 11.21
N GLU A 88 5.51 -11.53 10.22
CA GLU A 88 5.29 -12.69 9.35
C GLU A 88 4.86 -12.22 7.96
N LEU A 89 4.67 -13.17 7.04
CA LEU A 89 4.17 -12.87 5.69
C LEU A 89 2.78 -12.22 5.76
N VAL A 90 2.61 -11.08 5.12
CA VAL A 90 1.33 -10.34 5.05
C VAL A 90 0.20 -11.20 4.49
N GLU A 91 0.50 -12.15 3.62
CA GLU A 91 -0.49 -13.11 3.12
C GLU A 91 -1.20 -13.86 4.26
N ARG A 92 -0.52 -14.19 5.36
CA ARG A 92 -1.13 -14.85 6.52
C ARG A 92 -2.07 -13.92 7.27
N SER A 93 -1.64 -12.68 7.50
CA SER A 93 -2.48 -11.64 8.10
C SER A 93 -3.73 -11.42 7.26
N TRP A 94 -3.58 -11.27 5.94
CA TRP A 94 -4.71 -11.14 5.05
C TRP A 94 -5.69 -12.32 5.13
N ARG A 95 -5.20 -13.57 5.12
CA ARG A 95 -6.05 -14.75 5.23
C ARG A 95 -6.91 -14.74 6.50
N ARG A 96 -6.38 -14.27 7.64
CA ARG A 96 -7.14 -14.08 8.88
C ARG A 96 -8.22 -13.00 8.74
N LEU A 97 -7.92 -11.91 8.05
CA LEU A 97 -8.85 -10.80 7.86
C LEU A 97 -9.99 -11.10 6.86
N LEU A 98 -9.86 -12.13 6.01
CA LEU A 98 -10.91 -12.49 5.04
C LEU A 98 -12.27 -12.82 5.69
N LYS A 99 -12.30 -13.19 6.97
CA LYS A 99 -13.56 -13.37 7.70
C LYS A 99 -14.40 -12.09 7.86
N PHE A 100 -13.77 -10.91 7.66
CA PHE A 100 -14.40 -9.60 7.66
C PHE A 100 -14.56 -9.02 6.23
N SER A 101 -14.53 -9.89 5.22
CA SER A 101 -14.52 -9.48 3.81
C SER A 101 -15.78 -8.71 3.36
N GLU A 102 -16.85 -8.72 4.15
CA GLU A 102 -18.03 -7.88 3.92
C GLU A 102 -17.77 -6.38 4.15
N HIS A 103 -16.67 -6.01 4.82
CA HIS A 103 -16.35 -4.63 5.19
C HIS A 103 -15.29 -3.98 4.29
N PHE A 104 -14.66 -4.72 3.38
CA PHE A 104 -13.62 -4.17 2.52
C PHE A 104 -13.60 -4.81 1.12
N LYS A 105 -12.92 -4.15 0.19
CA LYS A 105 -12.60 -4.67 -1.15
C LYS A 105 -11.11 -4.79 -1.37
N ILE A 106 -10.36 -3.75 -1.03
CA ILE A 106 -8.92 -3.65 -1.25
C ILE A 106 -8.25 -3.37 0.08
N LEU A 107 -7.33 -4.24 0.50
CA LEU A 107 -6.43 -3.99 1.63
C LEU A 107 -5.03 -3.70 1.09
N ILE A 108 -4.38 -2.68 1.62
CA ILE A 108 -2.99 -2.37 1.34
C ILE A 108 -2.24 -2.28 2.67
N PHE A 109 -1.27 -3.16 2.85
CA PHE A 109 -0.41 -3.18 4.03
C PHE A 109 0.84 -2.35 3.78
N THR A 110 1.16 -1.48 4.72
CA THR A 110 2.35 -0.64 4.75
C THR A 110 3.05 -0.75 6.09
N ASP A 111 4.31 -0.34 6.14
CA ASP A 111 5.10 -0.38 7.37
C ASP A 111 4.53 0.53 8.47
N ALA A 112 4.85 0.21 9.72
CA ALA A 112 4.37 0.88 10.94
C ALA A 112 4.58 2.40 10.96
N GLY A 113 5.65 2.88 10.33
CA GLY A 113 6.02 4.29 10.32
C GLY A 113 5.27 5.17 9.30
N ASN A 114 4.42 4.60 8.47
CA ASN A 114 3.71 5.35 7.44
C ASN A 114 2.49 6.07 8.01
N ASP A 115 2.16 7.23 7.44
CA ASP A 115 0.89 7.92 7.74
C ASP A 115 -0.21 7.47 6.76
N ALA A 116 -1.09 6.57 7.19
CA ALA A 116 -2.21 6.07 6.38
C ALA A 116 -3.20 7.17 5.96
N SER A 117 -3.17 8.34 6.60
CA SER A 117 -4.00 9.50 6.22
C SER A 117 -3.40 10.29 5.06
N ASN A 118 -2.10 10.19 4.83
CA ASN A 118 -1.40 10.82 3.71
C ASN A 118 -1.48 9.93 2.46
N LEU A 119 -2.62 10.00 1.77
CA LEU A 119 -2.87 9.18 0.59
C LEU A 119 -1.83 9.37 -0.52
N TYR A 120 -1.28 10.58 -0.67
CA TYR A 120 -0.27 10.87 -1.70
C TYR A 120 1.01 10.06 -1.47
N MET A 121 1.57 10.14 -0.27
CA MET A 121 2.78 9.40 0.08
C MET A 121 2.51 7.89 0.18
N SER A 122 1.33 7.49 0.65
CA SER A 122 0.94 6.08 0.64
C SER A 122 0.93 5.50 -0.77
N VAL A 123 0.34 6.19 -1.75
CA VAL A 123 0.36 5.74 -3.16
C VAL A 123 1.79 5.67 -3.68
N TRP A 124 2.61 6.69 -3.42
CA TRP A 124 4.01 6.70 -3.84
C TRP A 124 4.79 5.51 -3.27
N ARG A 125 4.67 5.22 -1.97
CA ARG A 125 5.31 4.06 -1.33
C ARG A 125 4.81 2.75 -1.89
N VAL A 126 3.50 2.60 -2.03
CA VAL A 126 2.91 1.37 -2.56
C VAL A 126 3.47 1.02 -3.93
N VAL A 127 3.45 1.97 -4.87
CA VAL A 127 3.92 1.68 -6.25
C VAL A 127 5.41 1.42 -6.34
N ASN A 128 6.20 1.91 -5.39
CA ASN A 128 7.64 1.69 -5.33
C ASN A 128 8.05 0.43 -4.53
N SER A 129 7.12 -0.16 -3.75
CA SER A 129 7.45 -1.23 -2.80
C SER A 129 6.89 -2.59 -3.19
N ILE A 130 6.19 -2.69 -4.31
CA ILE A 130 5.53 -3.94 -4.73
C ILE A 130 6.16 -4.55 -5.97
N ASP A 131 6.32 -5.87 -5.96
CA ASP A 131 6.39 -6.70 -7.15
C ASP A 131 5.03 -7.36 -7.36
N ALA A 132 4.44 -7.17 -8.54
CA ALA A 132 3.05 -7.55 -8.78
C ALA A 132 2.79 -9.06 -8.58
N LEU A 133 3.74 -9.92 -8.92
CA LEU A 133 3.58 -11.38 -8.79
C LEU A 133 3.76 -11.87 -7.36
N ARG A 134 4.60 -11.18 -6.59
CA ARG A 134 4.88 -11.54 -5.19
C ARG A 134 3.87 -10.94 -4.22
N ASP A 135 3.46 -9.68 -4.45
CA ASP A 135 2.85 -8.85 -3.42
C ASP A 135 1.37 -8.57 -3.62
N VAL A 136 0.79 -8.98 -4.78
CA VAL A 136 -0.63 -8.76 -5.05
C VAL A 136 -1.39 -10.08 -4.98
N PHE A 137 -2.29 -10.18 -4.02
CA PHE A 137 -3.10 -11.37 -3.77
C PHE A 137 -4.56 -11.09 -4.11
N VAL A 138 -5.21 -12.04 -4.75
CA VAL A 138 -6.62 -11.93 -5.11
C VAL A 138 -7.40 -13.17 -4.65
N THR A 139 -8.68 -12.99 -4.32
CA THR A 139 -9.58 -14.09 -3.99
C THR A 139 -10.66 -14.26 -5.04
N GLN A 140 -11.30 -15.44 -5.06
CA GLN A 140 -12.50 -15.68 -5.88
C GLN A 140 -13.67 -14.75 -5.49
N GLY A 141 -13.70 -14.25 -4.25
CA GLY A 141 -14.68 -13.31 -3.74
C GLY A 141 -14.42 -11.85 -4.12
N ASP A 142 -13.56 -11.59 -5.12
CA ASP A 142 -13.26 -10.25 -5.62
C ASP A 142 -12.65 -9.33 -4.55
N ARG A 143 -11.77 -9.88 -3.71
CA ARG A 143 -10.96 -9.11 -2.74
C ARG A 143 -9.53 -9.06 -3.20
N ILE A 144 -8.92 -7.90 -3.03
CA ILE A 144 -7.53 -7.62 -3.42
C ILE A 144 -6.76 -7.26 -2.16
N CYS A 145 -5.58 -7.86 -2.02
CA CYS A 145 -4.61 -7.48 -1.00
C CYS A 145 -3.29 -7.11 -1.66
N ILE A 146 -2.66 -6.06 -1.17
CA ILE A 146 -1.35 -5.60 -1.63
C ILE A 146 -0.42 -5.51 -0.42
N ASP A 147 0.70 -6.24 -0.48
CA ASP A 147 1.79 -6.14 0.49
C ASP A 147 2.81 -5.10 0.03
N ALA A 148 2.64 -3.86 0.49
CA ALA A 148 3.57 -2.77 0.24
C ALA A 148 4.51 -2.48 1.43
N THR A 149 4.72 -3.48 2.29
CA THR A 149 5.70 -3.38 3.37
C THR A 149 7.12 -3.63 2.86
N SER A 150 8.12 -3.18 3.61
CA SER A 150 9.53 -3.54 3.38
C SER A 150 9.72 -5.05 3.33
N LYS A 151 10.65 -5.50 2.51
CA LYS A 151 10.95 -6.93 2.36
C LYS A 151 12.23 -7.31 3.11
N HIS A 152 12.22 -8.52 3.69
CA HIS A 152 13.27 -9.02 4.56
C HIS A 152 13.83 -10.35 4.07
N GLU A 153 15.06 -10.68 4.46
CA GLU A 153 15.71 -11.95 4.12
C GLU A 153 14.90 -13.18 4.61
N TRP A 154 14.25 -13.09 5.76
CA TRP A 154 13.43 -14.18 6.31
C TRP A 154 12.17 -14.51 5.47
N GLU A 155 11.75 -13.61 4.58
CA GLU A 155 10.66 -13.87 3.61
C GLU A 155 11.21 -14.30 2.23
N GLY A 156 12.51 -14.54 2.12
CA GLY A 156 13.17 -14.98 0.87
C GLY A 156 13.59 -13.83 -0.04
N TYR A 157 13.53 -12.59 0.41
CA TYR A 157 14.00 -11.44 -0.35
C TYR A 157 15.52 -11.28 -0.13
N THR A 158 16.33 -11.48 -1.16
CA THR A 158 17.81 -11.54 -1.06
C THR A 158 18.52 -10.24 -1.45
N ARG A 159 17.82 -9.29 -2.06
CA ARG A 159 18.37 -7.97 -2.39
C ARG A 159 18.29 -7.06 -1.15
N ARG A 160 19.20 -6.08 -1.07
CA ARG A 160 19.12 -5.06 -0.03
C ARG A 160 17.89 -4.20 -0.24
N TRP A 161 16.98 -4.16 0.77
CA TRP A 161 15.88 -3.20 0.77
C TRP A 161 16.43 -1.81 1.09
N PRO A 162 16.17 -0.79 0.27
CA PRO A 162 16.71 0.54 0.48
C PRO A 162 16.02 1.23 1.68
N GLN A 163 16.73 2.18 2.26
CA GLN A 163 16.12 3.13 3.19
C GLN A 163 15.49 4.27 2.38
N GLU A 164 14.43 4.86 2.91
CA GLU A 164 13.87 6.07 2.33
C GLU A 164 14.87 7.21 2.40
N THR A 165 14.94 7.98 1.33
CA THR A 165 15.75 9.19 1.28
C THR A 165 14.93 10.36 1.82
N LEU A 166 15.35 10.88 2.95
CA LEU A 166 14.73 12.03 3.61
C LEU A 166 15.67 13.24 3.55
N CYS A 167 15.09 14.44 3.52
CA CYS A 167 15.85 15.67 3.67
C CYS A 167 16.15 15.93 5.16
N SER A 168 17.36 16.42 5.48
CA SER A 168 17.61 16.87 6.83
C SER A 168 16.93 18.21 7.09
N ARG A 169 16.34 18.36 8.29
CA ARG A 169 15.67 19.61 8.69
C ARG A 169 16.62 20.81 8.66
N GLU A 170 17.87 20.60 9.04
CA GLU A 170 18.90 21.64 9.04
C GLU A 170 19.23 22.10 7.62
N VAL A 171 19.30 21.18 6.67
CA VAL A 171 19.53 21.50 5.26
C VAL A 171 18.36 22.29 4.68
N VAL A 172 17.13 21.85 4.94
CA VAL A 172 15.92 22.56 4.46
C VAL A 172 15.85 23.97 5.07
N ALA A 173 16.09 24.11 6.38
CA ALA A 173 16.11 25.42 7.04
C ALA A 173 17.17 26.37 6.44
N SER A 174 18.37 25.85 6.17
CA SER A 174 19.42 26.63 5.50
C SER A 174 19.04 27.07 4.08
N LEU A 175 18.34 26.22 3.34
CA LEU A 175 17.87 26.56 1.99
C LEU A 175 16.78 27.64 2.01
N ILE A 176 15.89 27.59 3.01
CA ILE A 176 14.87 28.62 3.23
C ILE A 176 15.54 29.96 3.61
N GLU A 177 16.46 29.95 4.57
CA GLU A 177 17.19 31.15 4.99
C GLU A 177 17.93 31.82 3.83
N ARG A 178 18.47 31.03 2.92
CA ARG A 178 19.16 31.51 1.72
C ARG A 178 18.21 31.92 0.59
N GLY A 179 16.91 31.80 0.76
CA GLY A 179 15.90 32.12 -0.25
C GLY A 179 15.91 31.20 -1.49
N ILE A 180 16.49 30.00 -1.38
CA ILE A 180 16.54 29.00 -2.47
C ILE A 180 15.22 28.21 -2.51
N VAL A 181 14.65 27.92 -1.35
CA VAL A 181 13.36 27.22 -1.19
C VAL A 181 12.43 28.13 -0.40
N GLN A 182 11.16 28.16 -0.78
CA GLN A 182 10.13 28.85 0.01
C GLN A 182 9.73 27.99 1.23
N ASP A 183 9.39 28.65 2.33
CA ASP A 183 8.84 27.96 3.51
C ASP A 183 7.37 27.64 3.26
N GLU A 184 7.09 26.38 2.90
CA GLU A 184 5.77 25.88 2.59
C GLU A 184 5.42 24.65 3.47
N PRO A 185 5.06 24.85 4.74
CA PRO A 185 4.85 23.76 5.71
C PRO A 185 3.83 22.71 5.24
N GLU A 186 2.76 23.12 4.56
CA GLU A 186 1.74 22.19 4.03
C GLU A 186 2.30 21.30 2.93
N LEU A 187 3.17 21.87 2.07
CA LEU A 187 3.86 21.11 1.03
C LEU A 187 4.85 20.12 1.65
N PHE A 188 5.63 20.58 2.64
CA PHE A 188 6.59 19.74 3.34
C PHE A 188 5.91 18.57 4.06
N LYS A 189 4.77 18.83 4.71
CA LYS A 189 3.95 17.79 5.33
C LYS A 189 3.38 16.82 4.29
N LYS A 190 2.83 17.35 3.19
CA LYS A 190 2.24 16.51 2.12
C LYS A 190 3.24 15.52 1.53
N PHE A 191 4.47 15.96 1.31
CA PHE A 191 5.54 15.15 0.71
C PHE A 191 6.47 14.51 1.74
N GLU A 192 6.17 14.66 3.03
CA GLU A 192 6.99 14.11 4.12
C GLU A 192 8.48 14.37 3.90
N ILE A 193 8.81 15.66 3.65
CA ILE A 193 10.17 16.06 3.27
C ILE A 193 11.19 15.75 4.38
N PHE A 194 10.74 15.73 5.66
CA PHE A 194 11.57 15.36 6.84
C PHE A 194 10.74 14.86 8.00
#